data_ba3204cb728c18f50a24565faac3d59f
#
_entry.id   ba3204cb728c18f50a24565faac3d59f
#
_cell.length_a   1.000
_cell.length_b   1.000
_cell.length_c   1.000
_cell.angle_alpha   90.00
_cell.angle_beta   90.00
_cell.angle_gamma   90.00
#
_symmetry.space_group_name_H-M   'P 1'
#
loop_
_entity.id
_entity.type
_entity.pdbx_description
1 polymer ?
#
loop_
_entity_poly.entity_id
_entity_poly.type
_entity_poly.pdbx_seq_one_letter_code
_entity_poly.pdbx_strand_id
1 'polypeptide(L)'
;MVRQKKNKKEAAAFQGNLKALIIQSLIEKKGEQIFCINLKAMHHVLFDYFIICNGNSKPHVETLSDFVQETTKKQAGIRPSYIEGRENGEWILLDYFNVIVHIFQPEVRKFYNIELLWSDAPSQWF
;
A
#
# COMPACT_ATOMS: atom_id res chain seq x y z
N MET A 1 17.39 -7.72 10.95
CA MET A 1 16.60 -8.79 10.39
C MET A 1 16.96 -9.05 8.95
N VAL A 2 17.38 -10.27 8.65
CA VAL A 2 17.81 -10.63 7.29
C VAL A 2 16.68 -10.46 6.28
N ARG A 3 15.49 -10.90 6.62
CA ARG A 3 14.32 -10.79 5.75
C ARG A 3 13.99 -9.35 5.40
N GLN A 4 14.05 -8.45 6.37
CA GLN A 4 13.75 -7.03 6.17
C GLN A 4 14.79 -6.40 5.25
N LYS A 5 16.06 -6.73 5.43
CA LYS A 5 17.15 -6.25 4.59
C LYS A 5 16.97 -6.74 3.15
N LYS A 6 16.58 -8.01 2.97
CA LYS A 6 16.32 -8.58 1.67
C LYS A 6 15.18 -7.86 0.96
N ASN A 7 14.07 -7.60 1.68
CA ASN A 7 12.92 -6.91 1.11
C ASN A 7 13.27 -5.50 0.69
N LYS A 8 14.08 -4.81 1.46
CA LYS A 8 14.54 -3.47 1.10
C LYS A 8 15.32 -3.49 -0.21
N LYS A 9 16.20 -4.47 -0.36
CA LYS A 9 17.00 -4.61 -1.58
C LYS A 9 16.12 -4.94 -2.79
N GLU A 10 15.17 -5.84 -2.63
CA GLU A 10 14.24 -6.20 -3.69
C GLU A 10 13.37 -5.01 -4.07
N ALA A 11 12.83 -4.30 -3.09
CA ALA A 11 12.02 -3.12 -3.33
C ALA A 11 12.81 -2.03 -4.05
N ALA A 12 14.08 -1.85 -3.71
CA ALA A 12 14.94 -0.87 -4.36
C ALA A 12 15.16 -1.23 -5.84
N ALA A 13 15.32 -2.52 -6.16
CA ALA A 13 15.49 -2.98 -7.54
C ALA A 13 14.25 -2.70 -8.40
N PHE A 14 13.07 -2.65 -7.80
CA PHE A 14 11.81 -2.40 -8.50
C PHE A 14 11.19 -1.06 -8.13
N GLN A 15 11.97 -0.16 -7.55
CA GLN A 15 11.46 1.07 -6.96
C GLN A 15 10.57 1.89 -7.88
N GLY A 16 10.98 2.06 -9.13
CA GLY A 16 10.19 2.81 -10.09
C GLY A 16 8.92 2.11 -10.54
N ASN A 17 8.86 0.79 -10.37
CA ASN A 17 7.77 -0.05 -10.88
C ASN A 17 6.85 -0.57 -9.77
N LEU A 18 7.36 -0.71 -8.55
CA LEU A 18 6.57 -1.29 -7.46
C LEU A 18 5.32 -0.49 -7.16
N LYS A 19 5.45 0.83 -7.05
CA LYS A 19 4.31 1.71 -6.83
C LYS A 19 3.26 1.56 -7.93
N ALA A 20 3.71 1.60 -9.19
CA ALA A 20 2.81 1.48 -10.34
C ALA A 20 2.15 0.11 -10.37
N LEU A 21 2.89 -0.94 -10.08
CA LEU A 21 2.37 -2.30 -10.06
C LEU A 21 1.28 -2.47 -9.00
N ILE A 22 1.51 -1.92 -7.81
CA ILE A 22 0.53 -1.98 -6.72
C ILE A 22 -0.74 -1.24 -7.11
N ILE A 23 -0.59 -0.01 -7.62
CA ILE A 23 -1.75 0.80 -8.03
C ILE A 23 -2.54 0.07 -9.12
N GLN A 24 -1.86 -0.48 -10.11
CA GLN A 24 -2.49 -1.20 -11.19
C GLN A 24 -3.28 -2.41 -10.67
N SER A 25 -2.72 -3.13 -9.71
CA SER A 25 -3.41 -4.29 -9.13
C SER A 25 -4.67 -3.88 -8.36
N LEU A 26 -4.62 -2.74 -7.68
CA LEU A 26 -5.80 -2.21 -6.98
C LEU A 26 -6.89 -1.80 -7.97
N ILE A 27 -6.51 -1.17 -9.07
CA ILE A 27 -7.46 -0.79 -10.13
C ILE A 27 -8.12 -2.04 -10.71
N GLU A 28 -7.35 -3.06 -10.98
CA GLU A 28 -7.84 -4.29 -11.59
C GLU A 28 -8.91 -4.97 -10.74
N LYS A 29 -8.78 -4.93 -9.44
CA LYS A 29 -9.78 -5.51 -8.52
C LYS A 29 -10.77 -4.47 -8.00
N LYS A 30 -10.91 -3.37 -8.72
CA LYS A 30 -11.93 -2.34 -8.47
C LYS A 30 -11.80 -1.67 -7.11
N GLY A 31 -10.55 -1.47 -6.66
CA GLY A 31 -10.31 -0.63 -5.51
C GLY A 31 -10.82 0.78 -5.77
N GLU A 32 -11.38 1.41 -4.76
CA GLU A 32 -11.99 2.72 -4.88
C GLU A 32 -11.19 3.78 -4.17
N GLN A 33 -11.30 5.02 -4.63
CA GLN A 33 -10.65 6.17 -4.00
C GLN A 33 -9.16 5.91 -3.80
N ILE A 34 -8.49 5.46 -4.84
CA ILE A 34 -7.06 5.14 -4.79
C ILE A 34 -6.27 6.44 -4.78
N PHE A 35 -5.44 6.61 -3.76
CA PHE A 35 -4.69 7.83 -3.51
C PHE A 35 -3.24 7.46 -3.19
N CYS A 36 -2.31 8.14 -3.83
CA CYS A 36 -0.89 7.91 -3.59
C CYS A 36 -0.25 9.18 -3.07
N ILE A 37 0.44 9.08 -1.94
CA ILE A 37 1.13 10.20 -1.31
C ILE A 37 2.63 9.99 -1.48
N ASN A 38 3.32 10.99 -2.02
CA ASN A 38 4.77 10.96 -2.19
C ASN A 38 5.43 11.57 -0.95
N LEU A 39 6.11 10.73 -0.18
CA LEU A 39 6.74 11.13 1.08
C LEU A 39 8.25 11.34 0.94
N LYS A 40 8.79 11.27 -0.26
CA LYS A 40 10.25 11.33 -0.46
C LYS A 40 10.89 12.61 0.06
N ALA A 41 10.17 13.73 0.02
CA ALA A 41 10.68 15.01 0.48
C ALA A 41 10.53 15.22 1.99
N MET A 42 9.87 14.30 2.68
CA MET A 42 9.66 14.41 4.12
C MET A 42 10.85 13.80 4.87
N HIS A 43 11.69 14.65 5.40
CA HIS A 43 13.00 14.23 5.95
C HIS A 43 12.94 13.25 7.11
N HIS A 44 11.86 13.24 7.85
CA HIS A 44 11.71 12.40 9.03
C HIS A 44 10.91 11.13 8.78
N VAL A 45 10.60 10.83 7.52
CA VAL A 45 9.81 9.66 7.14
C VAL A 45 10.69 8.69 6.38
N LEU A 46 10.63 7.42 6.76
CA LEU A 46 11.44 6.38 6.14
C LEU A 46 10.82 5.79 4.88
N PHE A 47 9.56 6.07 4.62
CA PHE A 47 8.83 5.53 3.48
C PHE A 47 8.87 6.51 2.31
N ASP A 48 8.85 5.97 1.09
CA ASP A 48 8.76 6.80 -0.10
C ASP A 48 7.31 7.12 -0.48
N TYR A 49 6.41 6.15 -0.30
CA TYR A 49 5.02 6.31 -0.72
C TYR A 49 4.05 5.65 0.25
N PHE A 50 2.93 6.32 0.46
CA PHE A 50 1.72 5.70 0.99
C PHE A 50 0.75 5.53 -0.16
N ILE A 51 0.17 4.35 -0.30
CA ILE A 51 -0.90 4.08 -1.25
C ILE A 51 -2.12 3.71 -0.43
N ILE A 52 -3.22 4.45 -0.61
CA ILE A 52 -4.43 4.30 0.18
C ILE A 52 -5.58 3.98 -0.75
N CYS A 53 -6.42 3.04 -0.36
CA CYS A 53 -7.50 2.53 -1.21
C CYS A 53 -8.66 2.04 -0.34
N ASN A 54 -9.88 2.10 -0.88
CA ASN A 54 -11.05 1.52 -0.24
C ASN A 54 -11.45 0.22 -0.92
N GLY A 55 -11.88 -0.74 -0.10
CA GLY A 55 -12.71 -1.85 -0.54
C GLY A 55 -14.10 -1.65 0.03
N ASN A 56 -15.14 -2.08 -0.69
CA ASN A 56 -16.52 -1.79 -0.31
C ASN A 56 -17.10 -2.75 0.74
N SER A 57 -16.34 -3.75 1.15
CA SER A 57 -16.76 -4.75 2.13
C SER A 57 -15.54 -5.46 2.67
N LYS A 58 -15.71 -6.23 3.73
CA LYS A 58 -14.60 -7.04 4.26
C LYS A 58 -14.02 -7.99 3.20
N PRO A 59 -14.83 -8.77 2.47
CA PRO A 59 -14.28 -9.64 1.42
C PRO A 59 -13.54 -8.85 0.34
N HIS A 60 -14.01 -7.67 -0.03
CA HIS A 60 -13.36 -6.86 -1.05
C HIS A 60 -12.00 -6.37 -0.57
N VAL A 61 -11.92 -5.89 0.68
CA VAL A 61 -10.65 -5.48 1.29
C VAL A 61 -9.65 -6.64 1.28
N GLU A 62 -10.12 -7.83 1.66
CA GLU A 62 -9.27 -9.03 1.65
C GLU A 62 -8.81 -9.40 0.25
N THR A 63 -9.72 -9.33 -0.72
CA THR A 63 -9.40 -9.62 -2.12
C THR A 63 -8.34 -8.65 -2.65
N LEU A 64 -8.51 -7.37 -2.37
CA LEU A 64 -7.53 -6.36 -2.78
C LEU A 64 -6.16 -6.65 -2.20
N SER A 65 -6.10 -6.95 -0.91
CA SER A 65 -4.85 -7.28 -0.23
C SER A 65 -4.18 -8.52 -0.85
N ASP A 66 -4.95 -9.58 -1.03
CA ASP A 66 -4.42 -10.83 -1.56
C ASP A 66 -3.94 -10.66 -3.01
N PHE A 67 -4.67 -9.90 -3.81
CA PHE A 67 -4.29 -9.68 -5.20
C PHE A 67 -3.05 -8.81 -5.35
N VAL A 68 -2.90 -7.78 -4.52
CA VAL A 68 -1.67 -6.97 -4.49
C VAL A 68 -0.48 -7.87 -4.17
N GLN A 69 -0.60 -8.70 -3.15
CA GLN A 69 0.48 -9.60 -2.76
C GLN A 69 0.84 -10.60 -3.85
N GLU A 70 -0.16 -11.20 -4.47
CA GLU A 70 0.05 -12.16 -5.55
C GLU A 70 0.72 -11.49 -6.74
N THR A 71 0.27 -10.30 -7.12
CA THR A 71 0.81 -9.58 -8.27
C THR A 71 2.26 -9.18 -8.05
N THR A 72 2.59 -8.62 -6.88
CA THR A 72 3.97 -8.22 -6.60
C THR A 72 4.91 -9.43 -6.52
N LYS A 73 4.42 -10.53 -5.99
CA LYS A 73 5.19 -11.77 -5.92
C LYS A 73 5.48 -12.31 -7.32
N LYS A 74 4.46 -12.40 -8.16
CA LYS A 74 4.60 -12.99 -9.49
C LYS A 74 5.40 -12.12 -10.45
N GLN A 75 5.16 -10.81 -10.43
CA GLN A 75 5.73 -9.91 -11.43
C GLN A 75 7.03 -9.25 -10.99
N ALA A 76 7.28 -9.12 -9.70
CA ALA A 76 8.47 -8.45 -9.19
C ALA A 76 9.29 -9.30 -8.23
N GLY A 77 8.79 -10.45 -7.81
CA GLY A 77 9.48 -11.28 -6.84
C GLY A 77 9.51 -10.67 -5.45
N ILE A 78 8.61 -9.75 -5.16
CA ILE A 78 8.60 -8.99 -3.90
C ILE A 78 7.37 -9.34 -3.08
N ARG A 79 7.58 -9.54 -1.78
CA ARG A 79 6.49 -9.75 -0.81
C ARG A 79 6.56 -8.65 0.24
N PRO A 80 5.42 -8.29 0.86
CA PRO A 80 5.48 -7.38 1.98
C PRO A 80 6.28 -8.03 3.12
N SER A 81 7.08 -7.21 3.81
CA SER A 81 7.81 -7.67 4.97
C SER A 81 6.92 -7.80 6.19
N TYR A 82 5.76 -7.14 6.16
CA TYR A 82 4.85 -7.11 7.29
C TYR A 82 3.44 -6.86 6.79
N ILE A 83 2.48 -7.59 7.37
CA ILE A 83 1.06 -7.45 7.06
C ILE A 83 0.31 -7.34 8.37
N GLU A 84 -0.62 -6.39 8.46
CA GLU A 84 -1.43 -6.19 9.65
C GLU A 84 -2.88 -5.96 9.29
N GLY A 85 -3.79 -6.43 10.14
CA GLY A 85 -5.22 -6.17 10.00
C GLY A 85 -5.97 -7.16 9.13
N ARG A 86 -5.31 -8.21 8.65
CA ARG A 86 -5.92 -9.18 7.73
C ARG A 86 -7.16 -9.85 8.31
N GLU A 87 -7.14 -10.18 9.60
CA GLU A 87 -8.25 -10.88 10.24
C GLU A 87 -9.51 -10.05 10.31
N ASN A 88 -9.40 -8.79 10.74
CA ASN A 88 -10.55 -7.89 10.85
C ASN A 88 -11.07 -7.44 9.49
N GLY A 89 -10.17 -7.24 8.54
CA GLY A 89 -10.54 -6.78 7.21
C GLY A 89 -11.15 -5.38 7.17
N GLU A 90 -10.92 -4.57 8.20
CA GLU A 90 -11.35 -3.18 8.23
C GLU A 90 -10.28 -2.24 7.71
N TRP A 91 -9.04 -2.57 8.01
CA TRP A 91 -7.86 -1.81 7.59
C TRP A 91 -6.72 -2.80 7.50
N ILE A 92 -6.33 -3.15 6.27
CA ILE A 92 -5.19 -4.03 6.03
C ILE A 92 -4.01 -3.18 5.60
N LEU A 93 -2.90 -3.35 6.28
CA LEU A 93 -1.66 -2.66 5.97
C LEU A 93 -0.67 -3.65 5.38
N LEU A 94 -0.11 -3.30 4.23
CA LEU A 94 0.94 -4.09 3.60
C LEU A 94 2.22 -3.24 3.58
N ASP A 95 3.22 -3.67 4.33
CA ASP A 95 4.49 -2.96 4.44
C ASP A 95 5.50 -3.54 3.47
N TYR A 96 5.78 -2.82 2.39
CA TYR A 96 6.77 -3.19 1.39
C TYR A 96 8.11 -2.48 1.62
N PHE A 97 8.32 -1.98 2.82
CA PHE A 97 9.50 -1.27 3.25
C PHE A 97 9.48 0.21 2.84
N ASN A 98 9.62 0.50 1.55
CA ASN A 98 9.58 1.89 1.06
C ASN A 98 8.19 2.31 0.59
N VAL A 99 7.28 1.35 0.42
CA VAL A 99 5.89 1.61 0.05
C VAL A 99 5.00 0.95 1.07
N ILE A 100 4.10 1.72 1.67
CA ILE A 100 3.11 1.21 2.61
C ILE A 100 1.75 1.30 1.93
N VAL A 101 1.06 0.17 1.85
CA VAL A 101 -0.29 0.11 1.26
C VAL A 101 -1.31 0.01 2.37
N HIS A 102 -2.32 0.88 2.31
CA HIS A 102 -3.42 0.90 3.28
C HIS A 102 -4.71 0.62 2.53
N ILE A 103 -5.36 -0.49 2.85
CA ILE A 103 -6.62 -0.87 2.25
C ILE A 103 -7.68 -0.84 3.34
N PHE A 104 -8.67 0.04 3.17
CA PHE A 104 -9.67 0.32 4.20
C PHE A 104 -11.07 -0.03 3.74
N GLN A 105 -11.93 -0.34 4.71
CA GLN A 105 -13.35 -0.12 4.48
C GLN A 105 -13.61 1.39 4.55
N PRO A 106 -14.54 1.93 3.76
CA PRO A 106 -14.69 3.39 3.63
C PRO A 106 -14.89 4.14 4.94
N GLU A 107 -15.69 3.59 5.84
CA GLU A 107 -16.00 4.24 7.11
C GLU A 107 -14.78 4.31 8.02
N VAL A 108 -13.96 3.26 7.99
CA VAL A 108 -12.72 3.21 8.78
C VAL A 108 -11.72 4.23 8.26
N ARG A 109 -11.57 4.32 6.94
CA ARG A 109 -10.70 5.33 6.32
C ARG A 109 -11.11 6.73 6.71
N LYS A 110 -12.40 7.00 6.65
CA LYS A 110 -12.96 8.30 6.99
C LYS A 110 -12.70 8.64 8.46
N PHE A 111 -12.85 7.66 9.34
CA PHE A 111 -12.66 7.84 10.77
C PHE A 111 -11.20 8.19 11.10
N TYR A 112 -10.25 7.43 10.59
CA TYR A 112 -8.84 7.65 10.88
C TYR A 112 -8.23 8.79 10.09
N ASN A 113 -8.67 8.98 8.85
CA ASN A 113 -8.26 10.08 7.98
C ASN A 113 -6.75 10.32 7.98
N ILE A 114 -5.99 9.27 7.72
CA ILE A 114 -4.53 9.34 7.77
C ILE A 114 -3.97 10.28 6.70
N GLU A 115 -4.71 10.51 5.62
CA GLU A 115 -4.31 11.44 4.56
C GLU A 115 -4.08 12.85 5.08
N LEU A 116 -4.83 13.24 6.10
CA LEU A 116 -4.72 14.57 6.68
C LEU A 116 -3.34 14.83 7.28
N LEU A 117 -2.72 13.79 7.83
CA LEU A 117 -1.38 13.92 8.42
C LEU A 117 -0.33 14.29 7.39
N TRP A 118 -0.58 14.02 6.12
CA TRP A 118 0.37 14.20 5.03
C TRP A 118 -0.13 15.20 3.99
N SER A 119 -0.99 16.12 4.39
CA SER A 119 -1.62 17.07 3.47
C SER A 119 -0.61 17.97 2.75
N ASP A 120 0.59 18.14 3.32
CA ASP A 120 1.65 18.95 2.71
C ASP A 120 2.43 18.19 1.63
N ALA A 121 2.29 16.88 1.57
CA ALA A 121 3.04 16.05 0.62
C ALA A 121 2.35 16.02 -0.74
N PRO A 122 3.12 15.95 -1.83
CA PRO A 122 2.54 15.76 -3.16
C PRO A 122 1.73 14.48 -3.21
N SER A 123 0.58 14.52 -3.85
CA SER A 123 -0.30 13.37 -3.91
C SER A 123 -1.07 13.31 -5.21
N GLN A 124 -1.62 12.15 -5.52
CA GLN A 124 -2.33 11.91 -6.77
C GLN A 124 -3.44 10.89 -6.57
N TRP A 125 -4.59 11.18 -7.15
CA TRP A 125 -5.71 10.24 -7.25
C TRP A 125 -5.57 9.36 -8.48
N PHE A 126 -6.09 8.14 -8.39
CA PHE A 126 -6.10 7.21 -9.53
C PHE A 126 -7.46 6.63 -9.82
#